data_b69d7a239ce327ee3d10c2ee3ce9b8f0
#
_entry.id   b69d7a239ce327ee3d10c2ee3ce9b8f0
#
_cell.length_a   1.000
_cell.length_b   1.000
_cell.length_c   1.000
_cell.angle_alpha   90.00
_cell.angle_beta   90.00
_cell.angle_gamma   90.00
#
_symmetry.space_group_name_H-M   'P 1'
#
loop_
_entity.id
_entity.type
_entity.pdbx_description
1 polymer ?
#
loop_
_entity_poly.entity_id
_entity_poly.type
_entity_poly.pdbx_seq_one_letter_code
_entity_poly.pdbx_strand_id
1 'polypeptide(L)'
;SPHYIEVGHLQPAPLTEDIRKKVGETVFRALDALGVEFGAGHSELRINEKGEIRIIEIGSRMGGDCIGSDLVPLSTGQDFVGMVVDTAAGNLPVIKENEPHISAIRFLMNENDLRLLNDIKQNHSSNLKKVVIEGDIKTARITDSGSRPGFFILQAESYEEMETLLHHGPWENPIHVFDTPVQKLRYNDGKNTFYMKRDDLLPFAFGGNKVRFARKFVENMQEEHCDSMIIYGNYHSNLCRILATLCHELEIPCYMIHNTEDIKDNRETSNSRIIRKMGVVEIPCGKAGIAAAVEQAMAELREKGYKPYYIYGNSRGQGREWVPMRSYEVHSSFMLPFSI
;
A
#
# COMPACT_ATOMS: atom_id res chain seq x y z
N SER A 1 8.16 -2.87 0.06
CA SER A 1 8.82 -4.19 0.19
C SER A 1 10.29 -3.97 0.54
N PRO A 2 10.86 -4.64 1.56
CA PRO A 2 12.28 -4.53 1.87
C PRO A 2 13.18 -5.12 0.76
N HIS A 3 12.61 -5.79 -0.24
CA HIS A 3 13.29 -6.46 -1.35
C HIS A 3 13.08 -5.77 -2.70
N TYR A 4 12.44 -4.59 -2.75
CA TYR A 4 12.15 -3.83 -3.98
C TYR A 4 11.44 -4.69 -5.06
N ILE A 5 10.54 -5.60 -4.63
CA ILE A 5 9.78 -6.46 -5.54
C ILE A 5 8.58 -5.67 -6.07
N GLU A 6 8.37 -5.71 -7.38
CA GLU A 6 7.25 -5.06 -8.05
C GLU A 6 5.93 -5.71 -7.61
N VAL A 7 4.96 -4.87 -7.29
CA VAL A 7 3.60 -5.30 -6.91
C VAL A 7 2.64 -5.31 -8.10
N GLY A 8 3.02 -4.68 -9.20
CA GLY A 8 2.25 -4.62 -10.45
C GLY A 8 2.84 -3.65 -11.45
N HIS A 9 2.25 -3.64 -12.64
CA HIS A 9 2.57 -2.71 -13.73
C HIS A 9 1.30 -2.11 -14.29
N LEU A 10 1.37 -0.88 -14.76
CA LEU A 10 0.29 -0.14 -15.41
C LEU A 10 0.77 0.37 -16.77
N GLN A 11 0.01 0.15 -17.81
CA GLN A 11 0.36 0.54 -19.16
C GLN A 11 -0.86 1.11 -19.92
N PRO A 12 -0.68 2.23 -20.65
CA PRO A 12 0.52 3.08 -20.63
C PRO A 12 0.73 3.78 -19.28
N ALA A 13 1.92 4.27 -18.99
CA ALA A 13 2.16 5.10 -17.82
C ALA A 13 1.44 6.45 -17.96
N PRO A 14 0.83 7.03 -16.89
CA PRO A 14 0.11 8.30 -16.94
C PRO A 14 1.08 9.50 -16.99
N LEU A 15 1.85 9.59 -18.08
CA LEU A 15 2.83 10.63 -18.30
C LEU A 15 2.25 11.75 -19.21
N THR A 16 2.67 13.00 -18.94
CA THR A 16 2.42 14.10 -19.88
C THR A 16 3.15 13.85 -21.20
N GLU A 17 2.64 14.41 -22.30
CA GLU A 17 3.23 14.24 -23.63
C GLU A 17 4.70 14.71 -23.68
N ASP A 18 5.03 15.81 -23.01
CA ASP A 18 6.41 16.32 -22.91
C ASP A 18 7.36 15.32 -22.22
N ILE A 19 6.90 14.68 -21.13
CA ILE A 19 7.70 13.68 -20.43
C ILE A 19 7.82 12.41 -21.28
N ARG A 20 6.75 11.97 -21.93
CA ARG A 20 6.77 10.82 -22.84
C ARG A 20 7.78 11.01 -23.96
N LYS A 21 7.79 12.19 -24.60
CA LYS A 21 8.76 12.54 -25.65
C LYS A 21 10.19 12.49 -25.11
N LYS A 22 10.46 13.12 -23.97
CA LYS A 22 11.80 13.09 -23.33
C LYS A 22 12.25 11.68 -22.98
N VAL A 23 11.34 10.82 -22.52
CA VAL A 23 11.62 9.40 -22.27
C VAL A 23 12.05 8.71 -23.55
N GLY A 24 11.27 8.86 -24.62
CA GLY A 24 11.60 8.29 -25.94
C GLY A 24 12.97 8.74 -26.43
N GLU A 25 13.23 10.04 -26.47
CA GLU A 25 14.53 10.61 -26.88
C GLU A 25 15.69 10.07 -26.03
N THR A 26 15.49 9.91 -24.71
CA THR A 26 16.51 9.41 -23.79
C THR A 26 16.81 7.93 -24.06
N VAL A 27 15.77 7.13 -24.24
CA VAL A 27 15.89 5.68 -24.50
C VAL A 27 16.53 5.44 -25.88
N PHE A 28 16.07 6.13 -26.94
CA PHE A 28 16.64 5.97 -28.28
C PHE A 28 18.12 6.33 -28.31
N ARG A 29 18.51 7.45 -27.72
CA ARG A 29 19.94 7.84 -27.62
C ARG A 29 20.79 6.78 -26.89
N ALA A 30 20.22 6.13 -25.90
CA ALA A 30 20.94 5.10 -25.15
C ALA A 30 21.05 3.78 -25.97
N LEU A 31 20.00 3.41 -26.69
CA LEU A 31 20.02 2.26 -27.63
C LEU A 31 21.03 2.48 -28.74
N ASP A 32 21.05 3.67 -29.33
CA ASP A 32 22.05 4.06 -30.36
C ASP A 32 23.48 3.95 -29.82
N ALA A 33 23.72 4.44 -28.59
CA ALA A 33 25.03 4.36 -27.95
C ALA A 33 25.47 2.92 -27.64
N LEU A 34 24.52 2.01 -27.48
CA LEU A 34 24.77 0.57 -27.30
C LEU A 34 24.84 -0.21 -28.61
N GLY A 35 24.59 0.43 -29.76
CA GLY A 35 24.57 -0.20 -31.07
C GLY A 35 23.39 -1.17 -31.27
N VAL A 36 22.27 -0.92 -30.59
CA VAL A 36 21.04 -1.72 -30.76
C VAL A 36 20.26 -1.16 -31.93
N GLU A 37 20.29 -1.85 -33.07
CA GLU A 37 19.67 -1.39 -34.32
C GLU A 37 18.32 -2.07 -34.59
N PHE A 38 18.13 -3.32 -34.12
CA PHE A 38 16.95 -4.14 -34.41
C PHE A 38 16.47 -4.86 -33.16
N GLY A 39 15.16 -5.16 -33.13
CA GLY A 39 14.54 -5.98 -32.11
C GLY A 39 13.77 -5.21 -31.06
N ALA A 40 13.24 -5.95 -30.10
CA ALA A 40 12.56 -5.36 -28.95
C ALA A 40 13.57 -4.83 -27.94
N GLY A 41 13.24 -3.70 -27.30
CA GLY A 41 13.97 -3.17 -26.17
C GLY A 41 13.07 -3.06 -24.93
N HIS A 42 13.65 -3.32 -23.77
CA HIS A 42 13.04 -3.04 -22.47
C HIS A 42 13.98 -2.16 -21.68
N SER A 43 13.50 -0.99 -21.30
CA SER A 43 14.30 0.02 -20.59
C SER A 43 13.64 0.37 -19.27
N GLU A 44 14.39 0.25 -18.19
CA GLU A 44 13.98 0.69 -16.86
C GLU A 44 14.56 2.08 -16.57
N LEU A 45 13.71 2.98 -16.10
CA LEU A 45 14.11 4.33 -15.80
C LEU A 45 13.34 4.93 -14.62
N ARG A 46 13.89 5.96 -14.03
CA ARG A 46 13.25 6.76 -12.98
C ARG A 46 13.08 8.20 -13.45
N ILE A 47 11.95 8.78 -13.10
CA ILE A 47 11.62 10.19 -13.37
C ILE A 47 11.33 10.83 -12.02
N ASN A 48 12.03 11.94 -11.72
CA ASN A 48 11.77 12.69 -10.51
C ASN A 48 10.70 13.78 -10.73
N GLU A 49 10.30 14.46 -9.66
CA GLU A 49 9.30 15.55 -9.69
C GLU A 49 9.68 16.71 -10.60
N LYS A 50 10.97 16.89 -10.92
CA LYS A 50 11.48 17.91 -11.86
C LYS A 50 11.47 17.44 -13.31
N GLY A 51 11.02 16.20 -13.58
CA GLY A 51 11.04 15.59 -14.90
C GLY A 51 12.45 15.20 -15.39
N GLU A 52 13.42 15.03 -14.47
CA GLU A 52 14.74 14.49 -14.79
C GLU A 52 14.66 12.98 -14.90
N ILE A 53 15.21 12.43 -15.99
CA ILE A 53 15.15 11.01 -16.34
C ILE A 53 16.50 10.37 -16.05
N ARG A 54 16.48 9.21 -15.38
CA ARG A 54 17.65 8.38 -15.14
C ARG A 54 17.35 6.96 -15.61
N ILE A 55 18.18 6.42 -16.47
CA ILE A 55 18.13 5.04 -16.93
C ILE A 55 18.73 4.17 -15.82
N ILE A 56 18.04 3.09 -15.48
CA ILE A 56 18.46 2.07 -14.51
C ILE A 56 19.03 0.88 -15.27
N GLU A 57 18.28 0.34 -16.25
CA GLU A 57 18.68 -0.81 -17.04
C GLU A 57 18.16 -0.68 -18.48
N ILE A 58 18.89 -1.24 -19.44
CA ILE A 58 18.44 -1.42 -20.82
C ILE A 58 18.74 -2.88 -21.23
N GLY A 59 17.69 -3.57 -21.66
CA GLY A 59 17.77 -4.91 -22.21
C GLY A 59 17.32 -4.91 -23.68
N SER A 60 18.10 -5.47 -24.59
CA SER A 60 17.68 -5.68 -25.97
C SER A 60 16.82 -6.96 -26.08
N ARG A 61 15.70 -6.95 -25.39
CA ARG A 61 14.72 -8.02 -25.31
C ARG A 61 13.34 -7.45 -24.96
N MET A 62 12.32 -8.27 -25.13
CA MET A 62 10.97 -7.96 -24.64
C MET A 62 10.93 -7.89 -23.11
N GLY A 63 10.10 -7.02 -22.53
CA GLY A 63 9.84 -6.94 -21.10
C GLY A 63 9.29 -8.24 -20.54
N GLY A 64 9.70 -8.58 -19.30
CA GLY A 64 9.16 -9.71 -18.54
C GLY A 64 7.78 -9.40 -17.94
N ASP A 65 7.38 -10.14 -16.90
CA ASP A 65 6.18 -9.90 -16.09
C ASP A 65 4.89 -9.66 -16.91
N CYS A 66 4.73 -10.39 -18.00
CA CYS A 66 3.63 -10.24 -18.95
C CYS A 66 3.55 -8.86 -19.65
N ILE A 67 4.57 -8.00 -19.53
CA ILE A 67 4.54 -6.67 -20.15
C ILE A 67 4.41 -6.80 -21.66
N GLY A 68 5.35 -7.49 -22.31
CA GLY A 68 5.37 -7.62 -23.77
C GLY A 68 4.32 -8.59 -24.30
N SER A 69 4.00 -9.66 -23.57
CA SER A 69 3.09 -10.69 -24.04
C SER A 69 1.60 -10.37 -23.85
N ASP A 70 1.28 -9.61 -22.81
CA ASP A 70 -0.11 -9.37 -22.41
C ASP A 70 -0.45 -7.87 -22.31
N LEU A 71 0.34 -7.07 -21.56
CA LEU A 71 -0.01 -5.67 -21.31
C LEU A 71 0.09 -4.80 -22.57
N VAL A 72 1.15 -4.95 -23.38
CA VAL A 72 1.29 -4.21 -24.65
C VAL A 72 0.13 -4.53 -25.59
N PRO A 73 -0.19 -5.80 -25.89
CA PRO A 73 -1.35 -6.12 -26.72
C PRO A 73 -2.67 -5.56 -26.18
N LEU A 74 -2.92 -5.69 -24.88
CA LEU A 74 -4.16 -5.21 -24.28
C LEU A 74 -4.29 -3.68 -24.30
N SER A 75 -3.19 -2.95 -24.16
CA SER A 75 -3.22 -1.47 -24.11
C SER A 75 -3.13 -0.84 -25.51
N THR A 76 -2.47 -1.47 -26.46
CA THR A 76 -2.20 -0.87 -27.78
C THR A 76 -2.89 -1.58 -28.94
N GLY A 77 -3.43 -2.78 -28.71
CA GLY A 77 -3.96 -3.64 -29.77
C GLY A 77 -2.89 -4.21 -30.72
N GLN A 78 -1.58 -4.05 -30.41
CA GLN A 78 -0.48 -4.57 -31.22
C GLN A 78 -0.17 -6.02 -30.82
N ASP A 79 0.03 -6.89 -31.79
CA ASP A 79 0.62 -8.22 -31.56
C ASP A 79 2.14 -8.07 -31.37
N PHE A 80 2.54 -7.61 -30.18
CA PHE A 80 3.95 -7.30 -29.90
C PHE A 80 4.86 -8.52 -29.99
N VAL A 81 4.37 -9.70 -29.61
CA VAL A 81 5.12 -10.95 -29.72
C VAL A 81 5.34 -11.30 -31.21
N GLY A 82 4.30 -11.21 -32.04
CA GLY A 82 4.40 -11.36 -33.48
C GLY A 82 5.39 -10.37 -34.11
N MET A 83 5.34 -9.10 -33.71
CA MET A 83 6.29 -8.08 -34.18
C MET A 83 7.75 -8.42 -33.85
N VAL A 84 8.01 -8.99 -32.66
CA VAL A 84 9.34 -9.44 -32.24
C VAL A 84 9.81 -10.61 -33.11
N VAL A 85 8.92 -11.55 -33.40
CA VAL A 85 9.21 -12.70 -34.28
C VAL A 85 9.48 -12.27 -35.72
N ASP A 86 8.64 -11.34 -36.24
CA ASP A 86 8.83 -10.78 -37.60
C ASP A 86 10.18 -10.08 -37.74
N THR A 87 10.53 -9.24 -36.73
CA THR A 87 11.82 -8.55 -36.72
C THR A 87 12.99 -9.55 -36.68
N ALA A 88 12.89 -10.60 -35.85
CA ALA A 88 13.91 -11.65 -35.80
C ALA A 88 14.03 -12.44 -37.11
N ALA A 89 12.95 -12.55 -37.88
CA ALA A 89 12.93 -13.13 -39.22
C ALA A 89 13.41 -12.18 -40.33
N GLY A 90 13.79 -10.94 -39.98
CA GLY A 90 14.25 -9.94 -40.95
C GLY A 90 13.12 -9.16 -41.63
N ASN A 91 11.90 -9.23 -41.12
CA ASN A 91 10.75 -8.49 -41.62
C ASN A 91 10.53 -7.21 -40.78
N LEU A 92 10.03 -6.17 -41.43
CA LEU A 92 9.59 -5.00 -40.71
C LEU A 92 8.21 -5.24 -40.05
N PRO A 93 8.04 -4.94 -38.78
CA PRO A 93 6.76 -5.12 -38.10
C PRO A 93 5.73 -4.13 -38.64
N VAL A 94 4.47 -4.58 -38.73
CA VAL A 94 3.35 -3.75 -39.15
C VAL A 94 2.65 -3.18 -37.91
N ILE A 95 2.65 -1.86 -37.80
CA ILE A 95 1.94 -1.15 -36.72
C ILE A 95 0.50 -0.90 -37.20
N LYS A 96 -0.48 -1.28 -36.38
CA LYS A 96 -1.90 -1.07 -36.61
C LYS A 96 -2.38 0.14 -35.84
N GLU A 97 -3.25 0.95 -36.45
CA GLU A 97 -3.98 1.97 -35.71
C GLU A 97 -5.11 1.32 -34.92
N ASN A 98 -5.06 1.44 -33.61
CA ASN A 98 -6.08 0.94 -32.70
C ASN A 98 -6.35 1.99 -31.62
N GLU A 99 -7.54 1.95 -31.03
CA GLU A 99 -7.83 2.78 -29.86
C GLU A 99 -7.04 2.25 -28.66
N PRO A 100 -6.36 3.15 -27.92
CA PRO A 100 -5.60 2.75 -26.75
C PRO A 100 -6.52 2.45 -25.56
N HIS A 101 -6.20 1.41 -24.83
CA HIS A 101 -6.82 1.06 -23.55
C HIS A 101 -5.80 1.15 -22.42
N ILE A 102 -6.27 1.02 -21.20
CA ILE A 102 -5.40 0.91 -20.02
C ILE A 102 -5.34 -0.56 -19.62
N SER A 103 -4.14 -1.10 -19.48
CA SER A 103 -3.92 -2.46 -18.97
C SER A 103 -3.08 -2.44 -17.71
N ALA A 104 -3.34 -3.36 -16.79
CA ALA A 104 -2.56 -3.51 -15.58
C ALA A 104 -2.39 -4.98 -15.22
N ILE A 105 -1.24 -5.31 -14.62
CA ILE A 105 -1.02 -6.56 -13.91
C ILE A 105 -0.88 -6.25 -12.42
N ARG A 106 -1.56 -7.02 -11.59
CA ARG A 106 -1.39 -7.02 -10.13
C ARG A 106 -0.89 -8.38 -9.69
N PHE A 107 0.24 -8.39 -8.98
CA PHE A 107 0.76 -9.60 -8.38
C PHE A 107 0.08 -9.91 -7.06
N LEU A 108 -0.15 -11.18 -6.79
CA LEU A 108 -0.76 -11.66 -5.56
C LEU A 108 0.32 -11.73 -4.48
N MET A 109 0.45 -10.70 -3.68
CA MET A 109 1.47 -10.57 -2.64
C MET A 109 0.96 -11.00 -1.26
N ASN A 110 -0.36 -10.93 -1.04
CA ASN A 110 -1.00 -11.16 0.25
C ASN A 110 -2.51 -11.46 0.11
N GLU A 111 -3.19 -11.69 1.23
CA GLU A 111 -4.63 -11.98 1.23
C GLU A 111 -5.50 -10.81 0.72
N ASN A 112 -5.04 -9.56 0.82
CA ASN A 112 -5.81 -8.44 0.29
C ASN A 112 -5.85 -8.47 -1.23
N ASP A 113 -4.74 -8.83 -1.90
CA ASP A 113 -4.73 -9.02 -3.35
C ASP A 113 -5.66 -10.14 -3.79
N LEU A 114 -5.79 -11.21 -2.98
CA LEU A 114 -6.75 -12.28 -3.25
C LEU A 114 -8.20 -11.82 -3.07
N ARG A 115 -8.48 -10.99 -2.05
CA ARG A 115 -9.81 -10.38 -1.84
C ARG A 115 -10.17 -9.47 -3.02
N LEU A 116 -9.23 -8.63 -3.45
CA LEU A 116 -9.39 -7.78 -4.63
C LEU A 116 -9.70 -8.61 -5.89
N LEU A 117 -8.94 -9.65 -6.15
CA LEU A 117 -9.20 -10.56 -7.27
C LEU A 117 -10.60 -11.18 -7.20
N ASN A 118 -11.03 -11.62 -6.01
CA ASN A 118 -12.36 -12.21 -5.84
C ASN A 118 -13.49 -11.20 -6.07
N ASP A 119 -13.32 -9.97 -5.61
CA ASP A 119 -14.27 -8.88 -5.88
C ASP A 119 -14.34 -8.56 -7.38
N ILE A 120 -13.20 -8.43 -8.05
CA ILE A 120 -13.14 -8.21 -9.49
C ILE A 120 -13.82 -9.35 -10.25
N LYS A 121 -13.63 -10.60 -9.85
CA LYS A 121 -14.32 -11.75 -10.45
C LYS A 121 -15.84 -11.67 -10.33
N GLN A 122 -16.33 -11.17 -9.22
CA GLN A 122 -17.78 -11.07 -8.94
C GLN A 122 -18.41 -9.85 -9.61
N ASN A 123 -17.78 -8.69 -9.52
CA ASN A 123 -18.38 -7.41 -9.84
C ASN A 123 -17.85 -6.77 -11.13
N HIS A 124 -16.65 -7.14 -11.60
CA HIS A 124 -15.93 -6.52 -12.71
C HIS A 124 -15.30 -7.56 -13.66
N SER A 125 -15.98 -8.68 -13.87
CA SER A 125 -15.42 -9.80 -14.65
C SER A 125 -15.07 -9.46 -16.11
N SER A 126 -15.74 -8.45 -16.71
CA SER A 126 -15.44 -7.95 -18.05
C SER A 126 -14.05 -7.33 -18.19
N ASN A 127 -13.57 -6.71 -17.10
CA ASN A 127 -12.25 -6.09 -17.04
C ASN A 127 -11.13 -7.11 -16.81
N LEU A 128 -11.45 -8.30 -16.26
CA LEU A 128 -10.48 -9.34 -15.95
C LEU A 128 -10.10 -10.13 -17.20
N LYS A 129 -8.83 -10.06 -17.62
CA LYS A 129 -8.33 -10.70 -18.84
C LYS A 129 -7.55 -11.99 -18.59
N LYS A 130 -6.85 -12.08 -17.47
CA LYS A 130 -6.03 -13.26 -17.13
C LYS A 130 -5.91 -13.41 -15.61
N VAL A 131 -5.86 -14.66 -15.15
CA VAL A 131 -5.55 -15.01 -13.76
C VAL A 131 -4.61 -16.20 -13.76
N VAL A 132 -3.55 -16.11 -13.01
CA VAL A 132 -2.60 -17.20 -12.78
C VAL A 132 -2.37 -17.30 -11.28
N ILE A 133 -2.55 -18.50 -10.72
CA ILE A 133 -2.27 -18.82 -9.32
C ILE A 133 -1.45 -20.10 -9.31
N GLU A 134 -0.18 -19.99 -8.90
CA GLU A 134 0.79 -21.10 -8.92
C GLU A 134 1.16 -21.58 -7.52
N GLY A 135 0.82 -20.80 -6.48
CA GLY A 135 1.15 -21.11 -5.09
C GLY A 135 0.05 -20.73 -4.10
N ASP A 136 0.23 -21.15 -2.85
CA ASP A 136 -0.65 -20.75 -1.75
C ASP A 136 -0.21 -19.38 -1.21
N ILE A 137 -1.06 -18.38 -1.43
CA ILE A 137 -0.81 -16.98 -1.06
C ILE A 137 -0.63 -16.81 0.46
N LYS A 138 -1.28 -17.67 1.28
CA LYS A 138 -1.23 -17.58 2.73
C LYS A 138 0.11 -18.02 3.31
N THR A 139 0.77 -18.94 2.64
CA THR A 139 2.03 -19.52 3.09
C THR A 139 3.23 -19.08 2.26
N ALA A 140 3.00 -18.35 1.16
CA ALA A 140 4.05 -17.90 0.26
C ALA A 140 5.05 -16.97 0.98
N ARG A 141 6.33 -17.30 0.84
CA ARG A 141 7.42 -16.43 1.27
C ARG A 141 8.03 -15.76 0.05
N ILE A 142 7.64 -14.51 -0.17
CA ILE A 142 8.06 -13.75 -1.34
C ILE A 142 9.41 -13.08 -1.04
N THR A 143 10.45 -13.52 -1.73
CA THR A 143 11.84 -13.03 -1.58
C THR A 143 12.36 -12.34 -2.83
N ASP A 144 11.76 -12.63 -3.97
CA ASP A 144 12.10 -12.10 -5.30
C ASP A 144 10.88 -12.13 -6.22
N SER A 145 11.01 -11.61 -7.43
CA SER A 145 9.92 -11.56 -8.42
C SER A 145 9.46 -12.94 -8.89
N GLY A 146 10.33 -13.95 -8.87
CA GLY A 146 10.00 -15.32 -9.27
C GLY A 146 9.25 -16.11 -8.19
N SER A 147 9.26 -15.67 -6.95
CA SER A 147 8.57 -16.34 -5.82
C SER A 147 7.15 -15.81 -5.55
N ARG A 148 6.65 -14.90 -6.39
CA ARG A 148 5.27 -14.42 -6.32
C ARG A 148 4.28 -15.54 -6.64
N PRO A 149 3.26 -15.83 -5.80
CA PRO A 149 2.37 -16.99 -5.94
C PRO A 149 1.35 -16.88 -7.08
N GLY A 150 1.29 -15.74 -7.78
CA GLY A 150 0.39 -15.55 -8.91
C GLY A 150 0.15 -14.09 -9.24
N PHE A 151 -0.74 -13.87 -10.20
CA PHE A 151 -1.12 -12.53 -10.67
C PHE A 151 -2.48 -12.54 -11.36
N PHE A 152 -3.02 -11.35 -11.59
CA PHE A 152 -4.14 -11.14 -12.51
C PHE A 152 -3.91 -9.92 -13.38
N ILE A 153 -4.53 -9.91 -14.56
CA ILE A 153 -4.40 -8.85 -15.57
C ILE A 153 -5.78 -8.25 -15.83
N LEU A 154 -5.81 -6.93 -15.86
CA LEU A 154 -6.98 -6.10 -16.09
C LEU A 154 -6.82 -5.27 -17.36
N GLN A 155 -7.96 -4.92 -17.95
CA GLN A 155 -8.09 -3.91 -19.00
C GLN A 155 -9.24 -2.97 -18.67
N ALA A 156 -9.05 -1.67 -18.88
CA ALA A 156 -10.05 -0.63 -18.66
C ALA A 156 -10.01 0.40 -19.79
N GLU A 157 -11.10 1.16 -19.92
CA GLU A 157 -11.23 2.21 -20.93
C GLU A 157 -10.54 3.52 -20.50
N SER A 158 -10.33 3.72 -19.20
CA SER A 158 -9.71 4.93 -18.64
C SER A 158 -8.85 4.64 -17.43
N TYR A 159 -7.97 5.60 -17.08
CA TYR A 159 -7.20 5.54 -15.84
C TYR A 159 -8.09 5.58 -14.60
N GLU A 160 -9.17 6.36 -14.61
CA GLU A 160 -10.12 6.46 -13.51
C GLU A 160 -10.82 5.11 -13.23
N GLU A 161 -11.25 4.41 -14.30
CA GLU A 161 -11.80 3.06 -14.18
C GLU A 161 -10.73 2.09 -13.65
N MET A 162 -9.51 2.11 -14.20
CA MET A 162 -8.43 1.25 -13.74
C MET A 162 -8.05 1.51 -12.29
N GLU A 163 -8.00 2.75 -11.88
CA GLU A 163 -7.76 3.15 -10.50
C GLU A 163 -8.87 2.60 -9.59
N THR A 164 -10.12 2.72 -9.98
CA THR A 164 -11.25 2.13 -9.28
C THR A 164 -11.10 0.62 -9.15
N LEU A 165 -10.73 -0.09 -10.22
CA LEU A 165 -10.52 -1.54 -10.23
C LEU A 165 -9.37 -1.99 -9.32
N LEU A 166 -8.28 -1.23 -9.27
CA LEU A 166 -7.12 -1.56 -8.45
C LEU A 166 -7.25 -1.14 -6.99
N HIS A 167 -8.17 -0.22 -6.70
CA HIS A 167 -8.40 0.34 -5.36
C HIS A 167 -9.71 -0.15 -4.74
N HIS A 168 -10.12 -1.40 -4.99
CA HIS A 168 -11.29 -1.98 -4.34
C HIS A 168 -11.09 -2.19 -2.83
N GLY A 169 -11.66 -1.32 -2.14
CA GLY A 169 -11.54 -0.98 -0.75
C GLY A 169 -10.93 0.41 -0.71
N PRO A 170 -11.43 1.31 0.10
CA PRO A 170 -11.04 2.70 0.01
C PRO A 170 -9.53 2.91 0.08
N TRP A 171 -8.74 1.93 0.49
CA TRP A 171 -7.27 2.09 0.59
C TRP A 171 -6.53 0.75 0.60
N GLU A 172 -5.36 0.68 -0.05
CA GLU A 172 -4.35 -0.32 0.27
C GLU A 172 -3.80 0.00 1.68
N ASN A 173 -3.79 -0.99 2.57
CA ASN A 173 -3.28 -0.77 3.91
C ASN A 173 -1.77 -0.49 3.85
N PRO A 174 -1.30 0.76 4.07
CA PRO A 174 0.11 1.11 3.91
C PRO A 174 0.99 0.53 5.01
N ILE A 175 0.40 -0.08 6.03
CA ILE A 175 1.12 -0.64 7.17
C ILE A 175 1.61 -2.05 6.86
N HIS A 176 2.84 -2.15 6.41
CA HIS A 176 3.55 -3.42 6.30
C HIS A 176 4.12 -3.85 7.66
N VAL A 177 3.64 -4.98 8.15
CA VAL A 177 4.13 -5.59 9.40
C VAL A 177 4.83 -6.89 9.06
N PHE A 178 6.06 -7.02 9.53
CA PHE A 178 6.88 -8.22 9.41
C PHE A 178 7.31 -8.71 10.79
N ASP A 179 7.88 -9.92 10.85
CA ASP A 179 8.43 -10.46 12.08
C ASP A 179 9.73 -9.74 12.45
N THR A 180 9.64 -8.93 13.50
CA THR A 180 10.78 -8.23 14.06
C THR A 180 11.61 -9.15 14.96
N PRO A 181 12.95 -9.00 14.98
CA PRO A 181 13.82 -9.85 15.79
C PRO A 181 13.51 -9.76 17.28
N VAL A 182 13.69 -10.86 17.98
CA VAL A 182 13.76 -10.90 19.46
C VAL A 182 15.23 -10.90 19.87
N GLN A 183 15.67 -9.81 20.46
CA GLN A 183 17.08 -9.61 20.86
C GLN A 183 17.23 -9.87 22.36
N LYS A 184 18.21 -10.73 22.73
CA LYS A 184 18.61 -10.87 24.11
C LYS A 184 19.35 -9.61 24.56
N LEU A 185 18.91 -9.04 25.69
CA LEU A 185 19.57 -7.87 26.25
C LEU A 185 20.85 -8.27 27.00
N ARG A 186 21.84 -7.37 26.99
CA ARG A 186 23.06 -7.56 27.79
C ARG A 186 22.82 -7.39 29.30
N TYR A 187 21.73 -6.68 29.64
CA TYR A 187 21.33 -6.50 31.03
C TYR A 187 20.87 -7.83 31.63
N ASN A 188 21.34 -8.11 32.83
CA ASN A 188 21.02 -9.30 33.61
C ASN A 188 21.01 -8.90 35.10
N ASP A 189 19.96 -9.22 35.82
CA ASP A 189 19.82 -8.97 37.25
C ASP A 189 20.37 -10.13 38.12
N GLY A 190 21.04 -11.09 37.48
CA GLY A 190 21.59 -12.30 38.12
C GLY A 190 20.56 -13.42 38.30
N LYS A 191 19.26 -13.18 38.03
CA LYS A 191 18.19 -14.16 38.16
C LYS A 191 17.42 -14.38 36.86
N ASN A 192 17.27 -13.32 36.05
CA ASN A 192 16.42 -13.33 34.86
C ASN A 192 17.23 -12.99 33.60
N THR A 193 16.82 -13.59 32.48
CA THR A 193 17.29 -13.20 31.16
C THR A 193 16.21 -12.34 30.48
N PHE A 194 16.62 -11.19 29.99
CA PHE A 194 15.70 -10.23 29.35
C PHE A 194 15.84 -10.27 27.85
N TYR A 195 14.71 -10.19 27.16
CA TYR A 195 14.61 -10.12 25.71
C TYR A 195 13.79 -8.90 25.29
N MET A 196 14.16 -8.31 24.17
CA MET A 196 13.44 -7.19 23.57
C MET A 196 12.96 -7.58 22.17
N LYS A 197 11.66 -7.49 21.93
CA LYS A 197 11.10 -7.56 20.57
C LYS A 197 11.30 -6.20 19.93
N ARG A 198 11.99 -6.17 18.79
CA ARG A 198 12.46 -4.97 18.12
C ARG A 198 11.38 -4.35 17.20
N ASP A 199 10.18 -4.07 17.72
CA ASP A 199 9.12 -3.42 16.97
C ASP A 199 9.44 -1.95 16.62
N ASP A 200 10.48 -1.39 17.20
CA ASP A 200 11.11 -0.14 16.77
C ASP A 200 11.68 -0.19 15.34
N LEU A 201 11.92 -1.39 14.80
CA LEU A 201 12.37 -1.61 13.42
C LEU A 201 11.22 -1.63 12.39
N LEU A 202 9.97 -1.56 12.82
CA LEU A 202 8.85 -1.38 11.89
C LEU A 202 8.93 0.02 11.27
N PRO A 203 8.92 0.15 9.92
CA PRO A 203 9.27 1.40 9.26
C PRO A 203 8.18 2.47 9.34
N PHE A 204 6.91 2.07 9.55
CA PHE A 204 5.78 2.98 9.51
C PHE A 204 5.75 3.94 10.70
N ALA A 205 5.62 5.24 10.43
CA ALA A 205 5.44 6.30 11.42
C ALA A 205 6.38 6.17 12.64
N PHE A 206 7.69 5.96 12.41
CA PHE A 206 8.73 5.76 13.42
C PHE A 206 8.62 4.48 14.26
N GLY A 207 7.89 3.49 13.81
CA GLY A 207 7.86 2.16 14.40
C GLY A 207 7.16 2.07 15.77
N GLY A 208 7.40 0.94 16.42
CA GLY A 208 6.85 0.60 17.71
C GLY A 208 5.64 -0.35 17.62
N ASN A 209 5.32 -1.00 18.75
CA ASN A 209 4.24 -1.98 18.82
C ASN A 209 2.86 -1.46 18.38
N LYS A 210 2.63 -0.15 18.46
CA LYS A 210 1.36 0.49 18.05
C LYS A 210 1.12 0.46 16.54
N VAL A 211 2.15 0.23 15.73
CA VAL A 211 2.03 -0.02 14.30
C VAL A 211 1.17 -1.27 14.02
N ARG A 212 1.35 -2.32 14.81
CA ARG A 212 0.56 -3.56 14.70
C ARG A 212 -0.91 -3.35 15.04
N PHE A 213 -1.19 -2.50 16.03
CA PHE A 213 -2.56 -2.10 16.36
C PHE A 213 -3.20 -1.29 15.24
N ALA A 214 -2.48 -0.30 14.74
CA ALA A 214 -2.98 0.55 13.67
C ALA A 214 -3.34 -0.27 12.42
N ARG A 215 -2.50 -1.24 12.05
CA ARG A 215 -2.81 -2.17 10.97
C ARG A 215 -4.17 -2.86 11.18
N LYS A 216 -4.43 -3.38 12.39
CA LYS A 216 -5.69 -4.06 12.68
C LYS A 216 -6.89 -3.12 12.68
N PHE A 217 -6.73 -1.88 13.12
CA PHE A 217 -7.78 -0.87 13.00
C PHE A 217 -8.13 -0.58 11.53
N VAL A 218 -7.13 -0.50 10.65
CA VAL A 218 -7.36 -0.31 9.21
C VAL A 218 -8.07 -1.50 8.60
N GLU A 219 -7.61 -2.73 8.86
CA GLU A 219 -8.26 -3.95 8.39
C GLU A 219 -9.74 -3.98 8.79
N ASN A 220 -10.05 -3.66 10.05
CA ASN A 220 -11.42 -3.62 10.54
C ASN A 220 -12.23 -2.44 9.95
N MET A 221 -11.60 -1.28 9.75
CA MET A 221 -12.20 -0.14 9.10
C MET A 221 -12.59 -0.45 7.65
N GLN A 222 -11.75 -1.18 6.93
CA GLN A 222 -12.02 -1.68 5.58
C GLN A 222 -13.18 -2.69 5.57
N GLU A 223 -13.18 -3.66 6.49
CA GLU A 223 -14.26 -4.64 6.65
C GLU A 223 -15.62 -3.97 6.91
N GLU A 224 -15.61 -2.85 7.63
CA GLU A 224 -16.80 -2.06 7.92
C GLU A 224 -17.12 -1.04 6.82
N HIS A 225 -16.32 -0.93 5.76
CA HIS A 225 -16.46 0.06 4.68
C HIS A 225 -16.55 1.50 5.19
N CYS A 226 -15.69 1.85 6.18
CA CYS A 226 -15.59 3.21 6.71
C CYS A 226 -14.51 3.99 5.95
N ASP A 227 -14.68 5.32 5.84
CA ASP A 227 -13.85 6.22 5.02
C ASP A 227 -13.32 7.44 5.77
N SER A 228 -13.50 7.46 7.08
CA SER A 228 -12.99 8.49 7.98
C SER A 228 -12.74 7.89 9.36
N MET A 229 -11.83 8.46 10.15
CA MET A 229 -11.42 7.90 11.43
C MET A 229 -11.55 8.91 12.58
N ILE A 230 -12.05 8.42 13.72
CA ILE A 230 -12.04 9.15 14.98
C ILE A 230 -11.10 8.39 15.94
N ILE A 231 -10.07 9.10 16.41
CA ILE A 231 -9.09 8.60 17.36
C ILE A 231 -9.26 9.30 18.71
N TYR A 232 -8.85 8.63 19.77
CA TYR A 232 -8.86 9.17 21.12
C TYR A 232 -7.51 8.97 21.79
N GLY A 233 -7.01 10.02 22.42
CA GLY A 233 -5.77 9.97 23.19
C GLY A 233 -5.29 11.34 23.64
N ASN A 234 -4.05 11.41 24.10
CA ASN A 234 -3.37 12.65 24.44
C ASN A 234 -2.18 12.93 23.51
N TYR A 235 -1.53 14.06 23.67
CA TYR A 235 -0.39 14.48 22.85
C TYR A 235 0.87 13.64 23.00
N HIS A 236 0.93 12.71 23.95
CA HIS A 236 2.01 11.75 24.10
C HIS A 236 1.72 10.42 23.40
N SER A 237 0.50 10.22 22.90
CA SER A 237 0.05 8.94 22.35
C SER A 237 0.79 8.55 21.07
N ASN A 238 1.55 7.47 21.14
CA ASN A 238 2.14 6.85 19.97
C ASN A 238 1.09 6.26 19.02
N LEU A 239 -0.05 5.78 19.55
CA LEU A 239 -1.14 5.28 18.73
C LEU A 239 -1.77 6.40 17.91
N CYS A 240 -2.09 7.54 18.54
CA CYS A 240 -2.66 8.70 17.83
C CYS A 240 -1.71 9.21 16.75
N ARG A 241 -0.40 9.29 17.02
CA ARG A 241 0.60 9.66 16.02
C ARG A 241 0.55 8.72 14.81
N ILE A 242 0.55 7.41 15.04
CA ILE A 242 0.56 6.42 13.96
C ILE A 242 -0.74 6.47 13.16
N LEU A 243 -1.90 6.55 13.83
CA LEU A 243 -3.20 6.65 13.16
C LEU A 243 -3.38 7.97 12.42
N ALA A 244 -2.88 9.08 12.95
CA ALA A 244 -2.87 10.36 12.25
C ALA A 244 -2.03 10.32 10.97
N THR A 245 -0.81 9.75 11.04
CA THR A 245 0.05 9.54 9.86
C THR A 245 -0.65 8.66 8.84
N LEU A 246 -1.29 7.58 9.29
CA LEU A 246 -2.04 6.68 8.44
C LEU A 246 -3.19 7.39 7.69
N CYS A 247 -4.03 8.13 8.42
CA CYS A 247 -5.14 8.85 7.79
C CYS A 247 -4.65 9.90 6.79
N HIS A 248 -3.50 10.53 7.07
CA HIS A 248 -2.86 11.46 6.14
C HIS A 248 -2.40 10.76 4.85
N GLU A 249 -1.73 9.60 4.95
CA GLU A 249 -1.28 8.82 3.78
C GLU A 249 -2.45 8.24 2.98
N LEU A 250 -3.58 7.95 3.64
CA LEU A 250 -4.80 7.47 3.00
C LEU A 250 -5.71 8.62 2.49
N GLU A 251 -5.32 9.86 2.70
CA GLU A 251 -6.10 11.06 2.36
C GLU A 251 -7.52 11.06 2.93
N ILE A 252 -7.72 10.44 4.12
CA ILE A 252 -9.03 10.35 4.77
C ILE A 252 -9.12 11.30 5.97
N PRO A 253 -10.34 11.84 6.25
CA PRO A 253 -10.56 12.68 7.42
C PRO A 253 -10.21 11.96 8.72
N CYS A 254 -9.44 12.64 9.58
CA CYS A 254 -9.08 12.15 10.91
C CYS A 254 -9.45 13.19 11.97
N TYR A 255 -10.25 12.77 12.94
CA TYR A 255 -10.64 13.58 14.10
C TYR A 255 -10.02 13.00 15.37
N MET A 256 -9.40 13.84 16.17
CA MET A 256 -8.79 13.41 17.42
C MET A 256 -9.52 14.04 18.62
N ILE A 257 -10.18 13.20 19.38
CA ILE A 257 -10.74 13.59 20.67
C ILE A 257 -9.60 13.51 21.70
N HIS A 258 -9.35 14.62 22.40
CA HIS A 258 -8.29 14.63 23.39
C HIS A 258 -8.70 15.30 24.70
N ASN A 259 -8.29 14.67 25.81
CA ASN A 259 -8.58 15.16 27.13
C ASN A 259 -7.69 16.36 27.51
N THR A 260 -8.30 17.47 27.94
CA THR A 260 -7.61 18.71 28.33
C THR A 260 -7.42 18.88 29.84
N GLU A 261 -7.97 17.99 30.67
CA GLU A 261 -7.92 18.15 32.14
C GLU A 261 -6.52 17.88 32.72
N ASP A 262 -5.66 17.11 32.04
CA ASP A 262 -4.31 16.86 32.49
C ASP A 262 -3.33 17.89 31.93
N ILE A 263 -2.96 18.88 32.74
CA ILE A 263 -2.00 19.95 32.35
C ILE A 263 -0.65 19.36 31.93
N LYS A 264 -0.25 18.21 32.50
CA LYS A 264 0.98 17.51 32.13
C LYS A 264 0.94 16.94 30.72
N ASP A 265 -0.25 16.56 30.25
CA ASP A 265 -0.49 15.95 28.95
C ASP A 265 -0.65 17.00 27.82
N ASN A 266 -0.77 18.29 28.16
CA ASN A 266 -0.91 19.39 27.20
C ASN A 266 0.43 20.01 26.75
N ARG A 267 1.57 19.47 27.18
CA ARG A 267 2.87 19.94 26.71
C ARG A 267 3.07 19.56 25.25
N GLU A 268 3.63 20.47 24.49
CA GLU A 268 4.05 20.15 23.12
C GLU A 268 5.10 19.06 23.12
N THR A 269 4.86 18.02 22.36
CA THR A 269 5.73 16.86 22.19
C THR A 269 6.05 16.64 20.72
N SER A 270 7.01 15.77 20.42
CA SER A 270 7.25 15.36 19.03
C SER A 270 6.00 14.72 18.42
N ASN A 271 5.25 13.93 19.20
CA ASN A 271 4.00 13.32 18.74
C ASN A 271 2.95 14.37 18.41
N SER A 272 2.72 15.37 19.27
CA SER A 272 1.72 16.43 19.00
C SER A 272 2.06 17.24 17.76
N ARG A 273 3.34 17.54 17.53
CA ARG A 273 3.79 18.24 16.32
C ARG A 273 3.54 17.42 15.06
N ILE A 274 3.76 16.12 15.11
CA ILE A 274 3.49 15.21 13.98
C ILE A 274 1.98 15.15 13.74
N ILE A 275 1.17 14.87 14.77
CA ILE A 275 -0.29 14.79 14.67
C ILE A 275 -0.87 16.04 13.99
N ARG A 276 -0.47 17.24 14.41
CA ARG A 276 -0.94 18.49 13.81
C ARG A 276 -0.51 18.66 12.36
N LYS A 277 0.71 18.24 12.01
CA LYS A 277 1.18 18.28 10.61
C LYS A 277 0.44 17.34 9.70
N MET A 278 -0.15 16.26 10.23
CA MET A 278 -0.96 15.31 9.48
C MET A 278 -2.40 15.81 9.20
N GLY A 279 -2.72 17.05 9.55
CA GLY A 279 -4.03 17.65 9.23
C GLY A 279 -5.19 17.12 10.06
N VAL A 280 -4.93 16.56 11.23
CA VAL A 280 -5.96 16.04 12.15
C VAL A 280 -6.80 17.18 12.73
N VAL A 281 -8.12 17.01 12.73
CA VAL A 281 -9.06 17.93 13.41
C VAL A 281 -9.08 17.57 14.89
N GLU A 282 -8.57 18.49 15.73
CA GLU A 282 -8.51 18.31 17.19
C GLU A 282 -9.81 18.74 17.85
N ILE A 283 -10.39 17.88 18.68
CA ILE A 283 -11.57 18.15 19.50
C ILE A 283 -11.18 18.05 20.99
N PRO A 284 -10.81 19.17 21.62
CA PRO A 284 -10.46 19.18 23.04
C PRO A 284 -11.73 19.05 23.91
N CYS A 285 -11.68 18.18 24.91
CA CYS A 285 -12.80 18.02 25.86
C CYS A 285 -12.30 17.60 27.25
N GLY A 286 -13.14 17.77 28.27
CA GLY A 286 -12.92 17.17 29.61
C GLY A 286 -13.31 15.69 29.59
N LYS A 287 -12.84 14.91 30.59
CA LYS A 287 -13.13 13.47 30.70
C LYS A 287 -14.62 13.13 30.65
N ALA A 288 -15.45 13.94 31.30
CA ALA A 288 -16.90 13.77 31.28
C ALA A 288 -17.54 14.02 29.90
N GLY A 289 -16.89 14.79 29.04
CA GLY A 289 -17.39 15.19 27.72
C GLY A 289 -16.98 14.26 26.57
N ILE A 290 -16.14 13.24 26.80
CA ILE A 290 -15.57 12.41 25.75
C ILE A 290 -16.67 11.74 24.90
N ALA A 291 -17.68 11.15 25.54
CA ALA A 291 -18.75 10.47 24.83
C ALA A 291 -19.54 11.45 23.92
N ALA A 292 -19.85 12.64 24.41
CA ALA A 292 -20.54 13.66 23.63
C ALA A 292 -19.67 14.17 22.46
N ALA A 293 -18.37 14.36 22.69
CA ALA A 293 -17.44 14.78 21.65
C ALA A 293 -17.30 13.73 20.53
N VAL A 294 -17.28 12.43 20.87
CA VAL A 294 -17.27 11.34 19.88
C VAL A 294 -18.56 11.36 19.06
N GLU A 295 -19.74 11.45 19.70
CA GLU A 295 -21.02 11.48 18.99
C GLU A 295 -21.13 12.70 18.07
N GLN A 296 -20.66 13.86 18.53
CA GLN A 296 -20.63 15.07 17.72
C GLN A 296 -19.71 14.90 16.51
N ALA A 297 -18.50 14.36 16.68
CA ALA A 297 -17.56 14.11 15.58
C ALA A 297 -18.13 13.11 14.58
N MET A 298 -18.80 12.05 15.06
CA MET A 298 -19.47 11.07 14.20
C MET A 298 -20.62 11.71 13.41
N ALA A 299 -21.42 12.58 14.04
CA ALA A 299 -22.51 13.28 13.36
C ALA A 299 -21.97 14.23 12.28
N GLU A 300 -20.97 15.04 12.62
CA GLU A 300 -20.34 15.97 11.67
C GLU A 300 -19.75 15.27 10.46
N LEU A 301 -19.06 14.15 10.63
CA LEU A 301 -18.51 13.36 9.53
C LEU A 301 -19.63 12.78 8.65
N ARG A 302 -20.72 12.29 9.25
CA ARG A 302 -21.87 11.78 8.51
C ARG A 302 -22.58 12.88 7.71
N GLU A 303 -22.73 14.08 8.27
CA GLU A 303 -23.30 15.24 7.56
C GLU A 303 -22.45 15.64 6.34
N LYS A 304 -21.13 15.41 6.41
CA LYS A 304 -20.20 15.59 5.28
C LYS A 304 -20.19 14.42 4.29
N GLY A 305 -21.02 13.40 4.50
CA GLY A 305 -21.14 12.23 3.63
C GLY A 305 -20.19 11.09 3.93
N TYR A 306 -19.41 11.17 5.01
CA TYR A 306 -18.48 10.13 5.41
C TYR A 306 -19.13 9.06 6.30
N LYS A 307 -18.52 7.86 6.32
CA LYS A 307 -18.85 6.77 7.23
C LYS A 307 -17.76 6.62 8.29
N PRO A 308 -17.92 7.24 9.47
CA PRO A 308 -16.85 7.33 10.45
C PRO A 308 -16.59 6.02 11.19
N TYR A 309 -15.31 5.70 11.35
CA TYR A 309 -14.78 4.63 12.16
C TYR A 309 -14.22 5.18 13.48
N TYR A 310 -14.75 4.78 14.60
CA TYR A 310 -14.18 5.10 15.91
C TYR A 310 -13.40 3.89 16.44
N ILE A 311 -12.13 4.11 16.82
CA ILE A 311 -11.21 3.03 17.20
C ILE A 311 -11.67 2.18 18.40
N TYR A 312 -12.58 2.69 19.24
CA TYR A 312 -13.16 1.95 20.37
C TYR A 312 -14.61 1.48 20.12
N GLY A 313 -15.12 1.61 18.92
CA GLY A 313 -16.43 1.10 18.48
C GLY A 313 -17.56 2.07 18.72
N ASN A 314 -17.90 2.40 19.95
CA ASN A 314 -18.93 3.37 20.29
C ASN A 314 -18.41 4.45 21.21
N SER A 315 -19.22 5.49 21.45
CA SER A 315 -18.85 6.64 22.27
C SER A 315 -18.50 6.29 23.73
N ARG A 316 -18.86 5.10 24.18
CA ARG A 316 -18.55 4.59 25.53
C ARG A 316 -17.29 3.73 25.58
N GLY A 317 -16.59 3.58 24.44
CA GLY A 317 -15.39 2.76 24.36
C GLY A 317 -15.65 1.26 24.34
N GLN A 318 -16.82 0.83 23.94
CA GLN A 318 -17.22 -0.58 23.88
C GLN A 318 -17.35 -1.04 22.42
N GLY A 319 -17.13 -2.31 22.18
CA GLY A 319 -17.40 -2.93 20.89
C GLY A 319 -16.18 -3.18 20.00
N ARG A 320 -15.01 -2.56 20.30
CA ARG A 320 -13.77 -2.81 19.54
C ARG A 320 -12.57 -3.20 20.42
N GLU A 321 -12.81 -3.61 21.64
CA GLU A 321 -11.75 -3.99 22.58
C GLU A 321 -10.90 -5.17 22.07
N TRP A 322 -11.47 -6.03 21.25
CA TRP A 322 -10.84 -7.23 20.72
C TRP A 322 -9.93 -6.99 19.51
N VAL A 323 -10.07 -5.89 18.80
CA VAL A 323 -9.24 -5.61 17.62
C VAL A 323 -7.77 -5.44 17.99
N PRO A 324 -7.41 -4.65 19.03
CA PRO A 324 -6.04 -4.60 19.53
C PRO A 324 -5.56 -5.90 20.16
N MET A 325 -6.43 -6.60 20.94
CA MET A 325 -6.08 -7.84 21.64
C MET A 325 -5.71 -8.97 20.68
N ARG A 326 -6.43 -9.15 19.58
CA ARG A 326 -6.07 -10.13 18.53
C ARG A 326 -4.69 -9.87 17.93
N SER A 327 -4.24 -8.61 17.84
CA SER A 327 -2.89 -8.31 17.40
C SER A 327 -1.81 -8.68 18.43
N TYR A 328 -2.17 -8.78 19.72
CA TYR A 328 -1.29 -9.29 20.78
C TYR A 328 -1.27 -10.82 20.84
N GLU A 329 -2.38 -11.49 20.60
CA GLU A 329 -2.47 -12.95 20.62
C GLU A 329 -1.59 -13.61 19.56
N VAL A 330 -1.45 -12.98 18.40
CA VAL A 330 -0.48 -13.41 17.37
C VAL A 330 0.98 -13.31 17.87
N HIS A 331 1.24 -12.48 18.90
CA HIS A 331 2.56 -12.32 19.50
C HIS A 331 2.76 -13.11 20.80
N SER A 332 1.69 -13.44 21.54
CA SER A 332 1.79 -14.23 22.76
C SER A 332 2.15 -15.69 22.47
N SER A 333 1.87 -16.19 21.27
CA SER A 333 2.36 -17.52 20.85
C SER A 333 3.89 -17.62 20.74
N PHE A 334 4.61 -16.48 20.83
CA PHE A 334 6.07 -16.45 20.95
C PHE A 334 6.59 -16.16 22.37
N MET A 335 5.73 -15.91 23.33
CA MET A 335 6.11 -16.09 24.72
C MET A 335 6.06 -17.60 25.01
N LEU A 336 7.17 -18.27 24.80
CA LEU A 336 7.39 -19.57 25.40
C LEU A 336 7.04 -19.46 26.88
N PRO A 337 6.26 -20.39 27.46
CA PRO A 337 6.09 -20.44 28.89
C PRO A 337 7.50 -20.61 29.48
N PHE A 338 8.01 -19.57 30.09
CA PHE A 338 9.19 -19.72 30.93
C PHE A 338 8.74 -20.53 32.15
N SER A 339 8.95 -21.83 32.08
CA SER A 339 8.95 -22.67 33.27
C SER A 339 10.01 -22.11 34.20
N ILE A 340 9.61 -21.71 35.36
CA ILE A 340 10.44 -21.33 36.51
C ILE A 340 11.29 -22.52 36.93
#